data_150226feb0943d409c31dc14c435a15d
#
_entry.id   150226feb0943d409c31dc14c435a15d
#
_cell.length_a   1.000
_cell.length_b   1.000
_cell.length_c   1.000
_cell.angle_alpha   90.00
_cell.angle_beta   90.00
_cell.angle_gamma   90.00
#
_symmetry.space_group_name_H-M   'P 1'
#
loop_
_entity.id
_entity.type
_entity.pdbx_description
1 polymer ?
#
loop_
_entity_poly.entity_id
_entity_poly.type
_entity_poly.pdbx_seq_one_letter_code
_entity_poly.pdbx_strand_id
1 'polypeptide(L)'
;DGRLAPALVPDENAALVRRIFAEYAAEGMSLSGLAKKLTGEGIPAPRRAVWDSVTLSRLLHNPAYVMADEQVRLHYLAQGVKISDPPEYFDGRCGLLLVGKREAAGRSRTDAEAQTLSVLGSLGLVEAPLFLRCQEKLQKNRQLGRSGQGRYTWLSGLLKCACCGYGISVTRDGARRYLHCSGRYNLACCRASIRVSLVELEQCVQADIEKLLAACPAPAEERAADRCAPRLS
;
A
#
# COMPACT_ATOMS: atom_id res chain seq x y z
N ASP A 1 14.70 20.64 30.15
CA ASP A 1 14.36 19.27 30.61
C ASP A 1 15.25 18.29 29.85
N GLY A 2 16.33 17.80 30.50
CA GLY A 2 17.35 16.91 29.91
C GLY A 2 16.86 15.51 29.55
N ARG A 3 15.69 15.35 28.95
CA ARG A 3 15.19 14.10 28.43
C ARG A 3 15.84 13.83 27.07
N LEU A 4 16.62 12.76 26.99
CA LEU A 4 17.16 12.24 25.74
C LEU A 4 15.99 11.82 24.82
N ALA A 5 15.77 12.57 23.75
CA ALA A 5 14.86 12.18 22.69
C ALA A 5 15.56 11.15 21.78
N PRO A 6 14.90 10.07 21.33
CA PRO A 6 15.49 9.15 20.37
C PRO A 6 15.77 9.88 19.06
N ALA A 7 17.04 9.87 18.63
CA ALA A 7 17.44 10.43 17.36
C ALA A 7 17.52 9.33 16.30
N LEU A 8 16.99 9.61 15.09
CA LEU A 8 17.18 8.74 13.92
C LEU A 8 18.56 9.03 13.33
N VAL A 9 19.41 8.04 13.24
CA VAL A 9 20.74 8.17 12.63
C VAL A 9 20.69 7.53 11.24
N PRO A 10 21.21 8.21 10.19
CA PRO A 10 21.36 7.60 8.87
C PRO A 10 22.24 6.34 8.95
N ASP A 11 21.72 5.25 8.39
CA ASP A 11 22.45 3.97 8.25
C ASP A 11 22.96 3.78 6.81
N GLU A 12 23.47 2.59 6.52
CA GLU A 12 23.94 2.18 5.18
C GLU A 12 22.85 2.31 4.09
N ASN A 13 21.57 2.28 4.46
CA ASN A 13 20.46 2.43 3.53
C ASN A 13 20.15 3.88 3.15
N ALA A 14 20.80 4.86 3.77
CA ALA A 14 20.58 6.28 3.46
C ALA A 14 20.88 6.61 1.99
N ALA A 15 21.91 6.00 1.40
CA ALA A 15 22.22 6.13 -0.02
C ALA A 15 21.10 5.57 -0.92
N LEU A 16 20.54 4.43 -0.54
CA LEU A 16 19.41 3.82 -1.26
C LEU A 16 18.17 4.72 -1.20
N VAL A 17 17.88 5.33 -0.06
CA VAL A 17 16.75 6.27 0.08
C VAL A 17 16.93 7.45 -0.87
N ARG A 18 18.09 8.11 -0.89
CA ARG A 18 18.37 9.21 -1.82
C ARG A 18 18.20 8.77 -3.28
N ARG A 19 18.71 7.60 -3.64
CA ARG A 19 18.57 7.01 -4.97
C ARG A 19 17.11 6.80 -5.35
N ILE A 20 16.28 6.26 -4.45
CA ILE A 20 14.85 6.03 -4.69
C ILE A 20 14.13 7.34 -5.01
N PHE A 21 14.40 8.42 -4.27
CA PHE A 21 13.82 9.72 -4.55
C PHE A 21 14.25 10.27 -5.91
N ALA A 22 15.55 10.20 -6.22
CA ALA A 22 16.11 10.68 -7.48
C ALA A 22 15.54 9.92 -8.69
N GLU A 23 15.50 8.59 -8.62
CA GLU A 23 14.97 7.76 -9.71
C GLU A 23 13.46 7.93 -9.89
N TYR A 24 12.71 8.06 -8.80
CA TYR A 24 11.27 8.30 -8.91
C TYR A 24 10.94 9.67 -9.49
N ALA A 25 11.74 10.71 -9.18
CA ALA A 25 11.56 12.04 -9.73
C ALA A 25 11.83 12.11 -11.23
N ALA A 26 12.59 11.16 -11.80
CA ALA A 26 12.90 11.12 -13.22
C ALA A 26 11.61 10.96 -14.07
N GLU A 27 11.62 11.52 -15.27
CA GLU A 27 10.50 11.41 -16.22
C GLU A 27 10.23 9.93 -16.58
N GLY A 28 8.96 9.61 -16.82
CA GLY A 28 8.54 8.26 -17.22
C GLY A 28 8.61 7.20 -16.11
N MET A 29 9.29 7.42 -14.97
CA MET A 29 9.39 6.42 -13.91
C MET A 29 8.09 6.32 -13.11
N SER A 30 7.48 5.14 -13.09
CA SER A 30 6.33 4.83 -12.24
C SER A 30 6.74 4.12 -10.95
N LEU A 31 5.87 4.11 -9.91
CA LEU A 31 6.12 3.33 -8.69
C LEU A 31 6.30 1.84 -8.98
N SER A 32 5.50 1.29 -9.89
CA SER A 32 5.61 -0.11 -10.29
C SER A 32 6.89 -0.38 -11.09
N GLY A 33 7.30 0.55 -11.97
CA GLY A 33 8.56 0.47 -12.71
C GLY A 33 9.77 0.47 -11.79
N LEU A 34 9.80 1.41 -10.83
CA LEU A 34 10.86 1.49 -9.83
C LEU A 34 10.91 0.24 -8.93
N ALA A 35 9.75 -0.28 -8.51
CA ALA A 35 9.70 -1.50 -7.72
C ALA A 35 10.29 -2.71 -8.46
N LYS A 36 9.95 -2.87 -9.74
CA LYS A 36 10.50 -3.93 -10.60
C LYS A 36 12.01 -3.77 -10.80
N LYS A 37 12.48 -2.55 -11.01
CA LYS A 37 13.91 -2.25 -11.17
C LYS A 37 14.69 -2.65 -9.92
N LEU A 38 14.33 -2.16 -8.74
CA LEU A 38 14.99 -2.48 -7.48
C LEU A 38 14.96 -3.98 -7.16
N THR A 39 13.84 -4.64 -7.43
CA THR A 39 13.72 -6.10 -7.28
C THR A 39 14.61 -6.85 -8.26
N GLY A 40 14.69 -6.40 -9.51
CA GLY A 40 15.56 -6.99 -10.54
C GLY A 40 17.06 -6.82 -10.25
N GLU A 41 17.43 -5.76 -9.56
CA GLU A 41 18.79 -5.51 -9.06
C GLU A 41 19.13 -6.33 -7.80
N GLY A 42 18.19 -7.11 -7.26
CA GLY A 42 18.39 -7.91 -6.06
C GLY A 42 18.42 -7.13 -4.76
N ILE A 43 18.02 -5.86 -4.78
CA ILE A 43 17.95 -5.00 -3.58
C ILE A 43 16.72 -5.39 -2.75
N PRO A 44 16.87 -5.87 -1.50
CA PRO A 44 15.73 -6.26 -0.69
C PRO A 44 14.93 -5.04 -0.21
N ALA A 45 13.61 -5.19 -0.08
CA ALA A 45 12.78 -4.20 0.57
C ALA A 45 12.88 -4.31 2.10
N PRO A 46 12.62 -3.24 2.88
CA PRO A 46 12.88 -3.21 4.35
C PRO A 46 12.22 -4.31 5.16
N ARG A 47 11.12 -4.89 4.70
CA ARG A 47 10.38 -5.94 5.40
C ARG A 47 9.96 -7.12 4.52
N ARG A 48 10.43 -7.15 3.26
CA ARG A 48 10.03 -8.14 2.25
C ARG A 48 11.19 -8.38 1.29
N ALA A 49 11.19 -9.55 0.66
CA ALA A 49 12.20 -9.87 -0.35
C ALA A 49 12.08 -9.00 -1.61
N VAL A 50 10.89 -8.47 -1.91
CA VAL A 50 10.61 -7.73 -3.15
C VAL A 50 9.97 -6.38 -2.85
N TRP A 51 10.28 -5.39 -3.67
CA TRP A 51 9.66 -4.08 -3.64
C TRP A 51 8.27 -4.11 -4.25
N ASP A 52 7.37 -3.32 -3.68
CA ASP A 52 6.06 -3.05 -4.25
C ASP A 52 5.77 -1.53 -4.28
N SER A 53 4.81 -1.14 -5.10
CA SER A 53 4.41 0.27 -5.24
C SER A 53 3.86 0.88 -3.94
N VAL A 54 3.31 0.07 -3.05
CA VAL A 54 2.78 0.55 -1.76
C VAL A 54 3.92 0.89 -0.81
N THR A 55 4.94 0.05 -0.74
CA THR A 55 6.15 0.29 0.08
C THR A 55 6.89 1.53 -0.40
N LEU A 56 7.10 1.67 -1.72
CA LEU A 56 7.71 2.86 -2.30
C LEU A 56 6.88 4.13 -2.05
N SER A 57 5.57 4.06 -2.24
CA SER A 57 4.69 5.19 -1.97
C SER A 57 4.76 5.64 -0.51
N ARG A 58 4.80 4.70 0.45
CA ARG A 58 4.95 5.02 1.87
C ARG A 58 6.29 5.66 2.20
N LEU A 59 7.37 5.17 1.58
CA LEU A 59 8.71 5.73 1.73
C LEU A 59 8.75 7.17 1.20
N LEU A 60 8.28 7.39 -0.01
CA LEU A 60 8.28 8.70 -0.67
C LEU A 60 7.40 9.74 0.03
N HIS A 61 6.32 9.33 0.72
CA HIS A 61 5.47 10.22 1.53
C HIS A 61 6.01 10.46 2.96
N ASN A 62 7.11 9.83 3.34
CA ASN A 62 7.60 9.97 4.71
C ASN A 62 8.49 11.21 4.85
N PRO A 63 8.05 12.25 5.60
CA PRO A 63 8.79 13.48 5.74
C PRO A 63 10.06 13.34 6.61
N ALA A 64 10.26 12.21 7.28
CA ALA A 64 11.49 11.97 8.04
C ALA A 64 12.75 11.99 7.16
N TYR A 65 12.60 11.76 5.86
CA TYR A 65 13.72 11.77 4.92
C TYR A 65 14.04 13.13 4.33
N VAL A 66 13.12 14.10 4.36
CA VAL A 66 13.35 15.42 3.75
C VAL A 66 14.06 16.35 4.72
N MET A 67 14.97 17.18 4.19
CA MET A 67 15.56 18.30 4.91
C MET A 67 14.49 19.37 5.16
N ALA A 68 14.28 19.72 6.43
CA ALA A 68 13.27 20.67 6.87
C ALA A 68 13.67 22.09 6.45
N ASP A 69 13.13 22.58 5.35
CA ASP A 69 13.28 23.95 4.92
C ASP A 69 11.94 24.66 4.77
N GLU A 70 11.98 25.96 4.50
CA GLU A 70 10.80 26.81 4.37
C GLU A 70 9.84 26.34 3.26
N GLN A 71 10.35 25.77 2.16
CA GLN A 71 9.49 25.29 1.06
C GLN A 71 8.66 24.09 1.52
N VAL A 72 9.26 23.16 2.28
CA VAL A 72 8.55 22.01 2.85
C VAL A 72 7.56 22.45 3.92
N ARG A 73 7.93 23.44 4.76
CA ARG A 73 7.02 24.03 5.74
C ARG A 73 5.76 24.59 5.08
N LEU A 74 5.94 25.41 4.05
CA LEU A 74 4.83 26.01 3.28
C LEU A 74 3.98 24.95 2.58
N HIS A 75 4.60 23.90 2.06
CA HIS A 75 3.89 22.78 1.43
C HIS A 75 2.90 22.11 2.39
N TYR A 76 3.32 21.85 3.64
CA TYR A 76 2.43 21.24 4.64
C TYR A 76 1.38 22.22 5.18
N LEU A 77 1.73 23.49 5.35
CA LEU A 77 0.75 24.54 5.70
C LEU A 77 -0.36 24.67 4.66
N ALA A 78 -0.01 24.64 3.37
CA ALA A 78 -0.98 24.69 2.28
C ALA A 78 -1.93 23.48 2.26
N GLN A 79 -1.55 22.35 2.87
CA GLN A 79 -2.40 21.19 3.07
C GLN A 79 -3.27 21.25 4.32
N GLY A 80 -3.14 22.28 5.15
CA GLY A 80 -3.86 22.44 6.43
C GLY A 80 -3.22 21.72 7.62
N VAL A 81 -1.99 21.21 7.48
CA VAL A 81 -1.27 20.53 8.56
C VAL A 81 -0.78 21.57 9.58
N LYS A 82 -0.93 21.30 10.88
CA LYS A 82 -0.41 22.15 11.95
C LYS A 82 1.10 22.00 12.05
N ILE A 83 1.80 23.11 12.20
CA ILE A 83 3.26 23.12 12.44
C ILE A 83 3.49 23.44 13.91
N SER A 84 4.24 22.59 14.62
CA SER A 84 4.52 22.79 16.05
C SER A 84 5.73 23.67 16.31
N ASP A 85 6.69 23.66 15.40
CA ASP A 85 7.96 24.35 15.58
C ASP A 85 7.99 25.69 14.85
N PRO A 86 8.69 26.70 15.40
CA PRO A 86 8.83 28.00 14.77
C PRO A 86 9.65 27.93 13.47
N PRO A 87 9.49 28.91 12.55
CA PRO A 87 10.13 28.88 11.24
C PRO A 87 11.65 28.74 11.25
N GLU A 88 12.33 29.21 12.31
CA GLU A 88 13.78 29.19 12.46
C GLU A 88 14.37 27.77 12.50
N TYR A 89 13.55 26.77 12.86
CA TYR A 89 13.97 25.38 12.90
C TYR A 89 13.97 24.72 11.51
N PHE A 90 13.40 25.40 10.49
CA PHE A 90 13.37 24.91 9.10
C PHE A 90 14.60 25.39 8.32
N ASP A 91 15.79 25.08 8.85
CA ASP A 91 17.10 25.53 8.36
C ASP A 91 17.72 24.63 7.26
N GLY A 92 16.98 23.61 6.81
CA GLY A 92 17.42 22.69 5.75
C GLY A 92 18.32 21.55 6.22
N ARG A 93 18.45 21.29 7.53
CA ARG A 93 19.34 20.26 8.07
C ARG A 93 18.62 19.02 8.57
N CYS A 94 17.60 19.22 9.36
CA CYS A 94 16.91 18.17 10.10
C CYS A 94 15.80 17.53 9.27
N GLY A 95 15.44 16.29 9.63
CA GLY A 95 14.25 15.63 9.11
C GLY A 95 12.97 16.15 9.77
N LEU A 96 11.83 15.65 9.33
CA LEU A 96 10.51 16.05 9.83
C LEU A 96 9.72 14.85 10.35
N LEU A 97 8.93 15.06 11.40
CA LEU A 97 8.00 14.08 11.95
C LEU A 97 6.57 14.54 11.71
N LEU A 98 5.76 13.74 11.03
CA LEU A 98 4.33 13.98 10.87
C LEU A 98 3.56 12.97 11.73
N VAL A 99 2.91 13.47 12.78
CA VAL A 99 2.08 12.70 13.71
C VAL A 99 0.59 12.90 13.42
N GLY A 100 -0.27 12.07 14.01
CA GLY A 100 -1.72 12.21 13.84
C GLY A 100 -2.25 11.72 12.49
N LYS A 101 -1.49 10.93 11.73
CA LYS A 101 -1.91 10.41 10.40
C LYS A 101 -3.09 9.43 10.46
N ARG A 102 -3.41 8.90 11.64
CA ARG A 102 -4.48 7.91 11.85
C ARG A 102 -5.17 8.16 13.19
N GLU A 103 -6.45 7.83 13.25
CA GLU A 103 -7.19 7.80 14.50
C GLU A 103 -6.59 6.79 15.48
N ALA A 104 -6.61 7.12 16.77
CA ALA A 104 -6.04 6.26 17.83
C ALA A 104 -6.75 4.90 17.93
N ALA A 105 -8.06 4.86 17.68
CA ALA A 105 -8.91 3.68 17.79
C ALA A 105 -9.15 2.93 16.47
N GLY A 106 -8.59 3.39 15.34
CA GLY A 106 -8.93 2.87 14.03
C GLY A 106 -7.80 2.86 13.01
N ARG A 107 -8.09 2.35 11.82
CA ARG A 107 -7.17 2.39 10.66
C ARG A 107 -7.47 3.56 9.73
N SER A 108 -8.49 4.36 10.03
CA SER A 108 -8.91 5.52 9.24
C SER A 108 -7.81 6.56 9.21
N ARG A 109 -7.65 7.22 8.08
CA ARG A 109 -6.78 8.39 7.97
C ARG A 109 -7.52 9.58 8.56
N THR A 110 -6.80 10.39 9.32
CA THR A 110 -7.27 11.69 9.80
C THR A 110 -7.14 12.74 8.70
N ASP A 111 -7.95 13.78 8.79
CA ASP A 111 -7.80 14.97 7.96
C ASP A 111 -6.47 15.69 8.25
N ALA A 112 -6.01 16.50 7.31
CA ALA A 112 -4.73 17.19 7.44
C ALA A 112 -4.68 18.12 8.67
N GLU A 113 -5.80 18.75 9.02
CA GLU A 113 -5.95 19.63 10.17
C GLU A 113 -5.74 18.93 11.53
N ALA A 114 -5.96 17.62 11.59
CA ALA A 114 -5.70 16.82 12.78
C ALA A 114 -4.23 16.35 12.87
N GLN A 115 -3.45 16.56 11.81
CA GLN A 115 -2.05 16.19 11.76
C GLN A 115 -1.15 17.32 12.23
N THR A 116 -0.02 16.95 12.83
CA THR A 116 0.97 17.92 13.31
C THR A 116 2.35 17.55 12.77
N LEU A 117 3.04 18.51 12.19
CA LEU A 117 4.41 18.40 11.70
C LEU A 117 5.37 19.05 12.71
N SER A 118 6.45 18.34 13.03
CA SER A 118 7.53 18.84 13.88
C SER A 118 8.89 18.53 13.28
N VAL A 119 9.90 19.32 13.62
CA VAL A 119 11.28 19.10 13.21
C VAL A 119 11.90 18.03 14.10
N LEU A 120 12.59 17.05 13.49
CA LEU A 120 13.32 16.00 14.21
C LEU A 120 14.71 16.47 14.60
N GLY A 121 15.25 15.92 15.71
CA GLY A 121 16.66 16.11 16.06
C GLY A 121 17.65 15.29 15.20
N SER A 122 17.20 14.74 14.07
CA SER A 122 17.97 13.89 13.17
C SER A 122 18.15 14.55 11.79
N LEU A 123 19.22 14.21 11.08
CA LEU A 123 19.50 14.78 9.77
C LEU A 123 18.49 14.31 8.70
N GLY A 124 18.04 15.25 7.87
CA GLY A 124 17.33 14.95 6.64
C GLY A 124 18.29 14.33 5.58
N LEU A 125 17.74 13.53 4.69
CA LEU A 125 18.51 12.81 3.67
C LEU A 125 18.32 13.38 2.26
N VAL A 126 17.21 14.04 2.01
CA VAL A 126 16.74 14.46 0.69
C VAL A 126 16.44 15.94 0.70
N GLU A 127 16.94 16.66 -0.28
CA GLU A 127 16.66 18.08 -0.44
C GLU A 127 15.18 18.35 -0.72
N ALA A 128 14.67 19.47 -0.22
CA ALA A 128 13.27 19.86 -0.37
C ALA A 128 12.77 19.89 -1.81
N PRO A 129 13.47 20.47 -2.80
CA PRO A 129 12.99 20.49 -4.19
C PRO A 129 12.77 19.08 -4.77
N LEU A 130 13.64 18.13 -4.45
CA LEU A 130 13.52 16.75 -4.90
C LEU A 130 12.33 16.06 -4.24
N PHE A 131 12.16 16.24 -2.93
CA PHE A 131 11.02 15.72 -2.19
C PHE A 131 9.70 16.26 -2.75
N LEU A 132 9.58 17.57 -2.92
CA LEU A 132 8.36 18.23 -3.42
C LEU A 132 8.00 17.77 -4.81
N ARG A 133 8.98 17.61 -5.72
CA ARG A 133 8.77 17.04 -7.06
C ARG A 133 8.18 15.62 -6.98
N CYS A 134 8.65 14.81 -6.03
CA CYS A 134 8.08 13.48 -5.80
C CYS A 134 6.65 13.57 -5.29
N GLN A 135 6.32 14.51 -4.37
CA GLN A 135 4.95 14.69 -3.87
C GLN A 135 3.99 15.12 -4.99
N GLU A 136 4.36 16.08 -5.82
CA GLU A 136 3.56 16.49 -6.99
C GLU A 136 3.27 15.33 -7.94
N LYS A 137 4.30 14.55 -8.24
CA LYS A 137 4.15 13.37 -9.11
C LYS A 137 3.24 12.30 -8.50
N LEU A 138 3.36 12.05 -7.19
CA LEU A 138 2.47 11.14 -6.47
C LEU A 138 1.02 11.63 -6.47
N GLN A 139 0.81 12.92 -6.29
CA GLN A 139 -0.51 13.54 -6.32
C GLN A 139 -1.15 13.49 -7.72
N LYS A 140 -0.41 13.82 -8.77
CA LYS A 140 -0.86 13.67 -10.16
C LYS A 140 -1.28 12.24 -10.47
N ASN A 141 -0.47 11.26 -10.06
CA ASN A 141 -0.79 9.85 -10.26
C ASN A 141 -2.00 9.38 -9.44
N ARG A 142 -2.31 10.00 -8.30
CA ARG A 142 -3.50 9.72 -7.51
C ARG A 142 -4.78 10.26 -8.15
N GLN A 143 -4.68 11.40 -8.83
CA GLN A 143 -5.80 12.06 -9.53
C GLN A 143 -6.20 11.33 -10.81
N LEU A 144 -5.29 10.55 -11.42
CA LEU A 144 -5.63 9.61 -12.48
C LEU A 144 -6.57 8.56 -11.86
N GLY A 145 -7.86 8.73 -12.07
CA GLY A 145 -8.90 7.90 -11.49
C GLY A 145 -8.57 6.43 -11.68
N ARG A 146 -8.68 5.66 -10.61
CA ARG A 146 -8.64 4.20 -10.71
C ARG A 146 -9.78 3.80 -11.63
N SER A 147 -9.46 3.40 -12.86
CA SER A 147 -10.42 2.84 -13.77
C SER A 147 -11.12 1.67 -13.08
N GLY A 148 -12.35 1.91 -12.61
CA GLY A 148 -13.31 0.93 -12.14
C GLY A 148 -12.82 0.00 -11.02
N GLN A 149 -13.40 0.13 -9.86
CA GLN A 149 -13.49 -0.98 -8.90
C GLN A 149 -14.51 -2.01 -9.43
N GLY A 150 -14.26 -2.56 -10.63
CA GLY A 150 -15.07 -3.63 -11.15
C GLY A 150 -14.79 -4.90 -10.35
N ARG A 151 -15.71 -5.35 -9.52
CA ARG A 151 -15.76 -6.74 -9.08
C ARG A 151 -16.05 -7.59 -10.31
N TYR A 152 -15.00 -8.02 -10.99
CA TYR A 152 -15.13 -8.79 -12.21
C TYR A 152 -15.56 -10.23 -11.95
N THR A 153 -15.41 -10.70 -10.71
CA THR A 153 -15.67 -12.08 -10.33
C THR A 153 -15.94 -12.18 -8.81
N TRP A 154 -16.79 -13.11 -8.44
CA TRP A 154 -17.05 -13.47 -7.03
C TRP A 154 -15.83 -14.15 -6.39
N LEU A 155 -14.89 -14.69 -7.21
CA LEU A 155 -13.63 -15.25 -6.76
C LEU A 155 -12.58 -14.18 -6.38
N SER A 156 -12.91 -12.89 -6.46
CA SER A 156 -11.97 -11.80 -6.17
C SER A 156 -11.43 -11.88 -4.74
N GLY A 157 -10.10 -11.91 -4.59
CA GLY A 157 -9.42 -12.01 -3.30
C GLY A 157 -9.24 -13.44 -2.76
N LEU A 158 -9.96 -14.42 -3.30
CA LEU A 158 -9.86 -15.83 -2.86
C LEU A 158 -8.71 -16.56 -3.57
N LEU A 159 -8.45 -16.24 -4.83
CA LEU A 159 -7.48 -16.95 -5.65
C LEU A 159 -6.03 -16.56 -5.30
N LYS A 160 -5.17 -17.56 -5.16
CA LYS A 160 -3.74 -17.44 -4.91
C LYS A 160 -2.94 -18.20 -5.96
N CYS A 161 -1.76 -17.67 -6.29
CA CYS A 161 -0.83 -18.36 -7.18
C CYS A 161 -0.13 -19.50 -6.42
N ALA A 162 -0.23 -20.73 -6.92
CA ALA A 162 0.42 -21.89 -6.28
C ALA A 162 1.96 -21.78 -6.29
N CYS A 163 2.53 -21.05 -7.26
CA CYS A 163 3.99 -20.89 -7.36
C CYS A 163 4.58 -19.89 -6.37
N CYS A 164 3.88 -18.75 -6.09
CA CYS A 164 4.45 -17.66 -5.29
C CYS A 164 3.55 -17.15 -4.17
N GLY A 165 2.35 -17.69 -4.00
CA GLY A 165 1.41 -17.30 -2.95
C GLY A 165 0.72 -15.94 -3.17
N TYR A 166 1.13 -15.14 -4.15
CA TYR A 166 0.49 -13.85 -4.43
C TYR A 166 -0.92 -14.01 -5.02
N GLY A 167 -1.74 -12.99 -4.82
CA GLY A 167 -3.10 -12.97 -5.34
C GLY A 167 -3.15 -13.07 -6.87
N ILE A 168 -4.22 -13.67 -7.37
CA ILE A 168 -4.56 -13.67 -8.79
C ILE A 168 -5.42 -12.42 -9.08
N SER A 169 -5.11 -11.74 -10.17
CA SER A 169 -5.83 -10.57 -10.65
C SER A 169 -6.46 -10.85 -12.01
N VAL A 170 -7.52 -10.09 -12.32
CA VAL A 170 -8.22 -10.19 -13.60
C VAL A 170 -7.71 -9.13 -14.56
N THR A 171 -7.36 -9.52 -15.78
CA THR A 171 -7.07 -8.63 -16.90
C THR A 171 -8.16 -8.73 -17.95
N ARG A 172 -8.50 -7.60 -18.54
CA ARG A 172 -9.45 -7.52 -19.65
C ARG A 172 -8.69 -7.42 -20.98
N ASP A 173 -9.10 -8.23 -21.95
CA ASP A 173 -8.61 -8.20 -23.32
C ASP A 173 -9.84 -8.19 -24.25
N GLY A 174 -10.24 -7.01 -24.68
CA GLY A 174 -11.52 -6.81 -25.37
C GLY A 174 -12.71 -7.20 -24.49
N ALA A 175 -13.52 -8.14 -24.97
CA ALA A 175 -14.64 -8.73 -24.24
C ALA A 175 -14.22 -9.87 -23.29
N ARG A 176 -13.02 -10.43 -23.47
CA ARG A 176 -12.54 -11.58 -22.71
C ARG A 176 -11.85 -11.15 -21.43
N ARG A 177 -11.95 -11.97 -20.39
CA ARG A 177 -11.31 -11.76 -19.10
C ARG A 177 -10.41 -12.93 -18.76
N TYR A 178 -9.17 -12.62 -18.41
CA TYR A 178 -8.16 -13.62 -18.08
C TYR A 178 -7.61 -13.39 -16.69
N LEU A 179 -7.23 -14.47 -16.06
CA LEU A 179 -6.56 -14.48 -14.77
C LEU A 179 -5.04 -14.42 -14.97
N HIS A 180 -4.36 -13.66 -14.14
CA HIS A 180 -2.91 -13.60 -14.12
C HIS A 180 -2.37 -13.45 -12.70
N CYS A 181 -1.16 -13.93 -12.48
CA CYS A 181 -0.48 -13.82 -11.20
C CYS A 181 0.02 -12.39 -10.95
N SER A 182 -0.42 -11.78 -9.85
CA SER A 182 0.03 -10.44 -9.45
C SER A 182 1.53 -10.39 -9.16
N GLY A 183 2.11 -11.46 -8.61
CA GLY A 183 3.55 -11.58 -8.37
C GLY A 183 4.36 -11.53 -9.66
N ARG A 184 3.87 -12.12 -10.75
CA ARG A 184 4.51 -12.05 -12.07
C ARG A 184 4.31 -10.68 -12.72
N TYR A 185 3.06 -10.22 -12.75
CA TYR A 185 2.69 -9.06 -13.57
C TYR A 185 3.13 -7.74 -12.93
N ASN A 186 2.97 -7.62 -11.62
CA ASN A 186 3.22 -6.38 -10.91
C ASN A 186 4.61 -6.31 -10.27
N LEU A 187 5.14 -7.46 -9.79
CA LEU A 187 6.34 -7.51 -8.96
C LEU A 187 7.53 -8.16 -9.64
N ALA A 188 7.32 -8.86 -10.77
CA ALA A 188 8.34 -9.63 -11.50
C ALA A 188 9.02 -10.75 -10.65
N CYS A 189 8.38 -11.19 -9.56
CA CYS A 189 8.94 -12.19 -8.62
C CYS A 189 8.41 -13.61 -8.86
N CYS A 190 7.57 -13.85 -9.89
CA CYS A 190 7.00 -15.15 -10.19
C CYS A 190 7.22 -15.52 -11.65
N ARG A 191 7.63 -16.77 -11.90
CA ARG A 191 7.82 -17.31 -13.25
C ARG A 191 6.57 -18.00 -13.82
N ALA A 192 5.54 -18.24 -13.00
CA ALA A 192 4.33 -18.92 -13.44
C ALA A 192 3.60 -18.14 -14.54
N SER A 193 3.41 -18.79 -15.70
CA SER A 193 2.65 -18.24 -16.81
C SER A 193 1.21 -18.75 -16.73
N ILE A 194 0.38 -18.03 -15.94
CA ILE A 194 -1.04 -18.34 -15.81
C ILE A 194 -1.81 -17.44 -16.77
N ARG A 195 -2.53 -18.01 -17.72
CA ARG A 195 -3.49 -17.32 -18.57
C ARG A 195 -4.73 -18.21 -18.71
N VAL A 196 -5.61 -18.15 -17.73
CA VAL A 196 -6.84 -18.94 -17.67
C VAL A 196 -8.02 -18.01 -17.92
N SER A 197 -9.01 -18.48 -18.67
CA SER A 197 -10.28 -17.79 -18.85
C SER A 197 -11.00 -17.69 -17.51
N LEU A 198 -11.50 -16.50 -17.20
CA LEU A 198 -12.27 -16.30 -15.97
C LEU A 198 -13.55 -17.13 -15.96
N VAL A 199 -14.25 -17.20 -17.10
CA VAL A 199 -15.51 -17.92 -17.23
C VAL A 199 -15.33 -19.42 -17.00
N GLU A 200 -14.29 -20.01 -17.60
CA GLU A 200 -13.98 -21.43 -17.43
C GLU A 200 -13.66 -21.76 -15.96
N LEU A 201 -12.89 -20.91 -15.28
CA LEU A 201 -12.59 -21.13 -13.86
C LEU A 201 -13.84 -21.01 -12.98
N GLU A 202 -14.68 -20.00 -13.21
CA GLU A 202 -15.92 -19.83 -12.46
C GLU A 202 -16.83 -21.05 -12.60
N GLN A 203 -16.98 -21.58 -13.81
CA GLN A 203 -17.74 -22.80 -14.07
C GLN A 203 -17.17 -24.03 -13.35
N CYS A 204 -15.85 -24.21 -13.39
CA CYS A 204 -15.19 -25.32 -12.68
C CYS A 204 -15.41 -25.23 -11.16
N VAL A 205 -15.18 -24.05 -10.57
CA VAL A 205 -15.35 -23.85 -9.12
C VAL A 205 -16.80 -24.02 -8.71
N GLN A 206 -17.74 -23.52 -9.52
CA GLN A 206 -19.18 -23.67 -9.25
C GLN A 206 -19.58 -25.16 -9.27
N ALA A 207 -19.16 -25.92 -10.27
CA ALA A 207 -19.45 -27.35 -10.35
C ALA A 207 -18.88 -28.14 -9.15
N ASP A 208 -17.70 -27.74 -8.66
CA ASP A 208 -17.10 -28.37 -7.47
C ASP A 208 -17.85 -28.01 -6.18
N ILE A 209 -18.32 -26.76 -6.04
CA ILE A 209 -19.17 -26.35 -4.91
C ILE A 209 -20.50 -27.13 -4.94
N GLU A 210 -21.13 -27.27 -6.10
CA GLU A 210 -22.40 -28.03 -6.25
C GLU A 210 -22.22 -29.49 -5.83
N LYS A 211 -21.12 -30.14 -6.24
CA LYS A 211 -20.77 -31.49 -5.80
C LYS A 211 -20.59 -31.60 -4.27
N LEU A 212 -19.88 -30.62 -3.68
CA LEU A 212 -19.66 -30.59 -2.25
C LEU A 212 -20.98 -30.39 -1.49
N LEU A 213 -21.85 -29.50 -1.93
CA LEU A 213 -23.16 -29.28 -1.34
C LEU A 213 -24.06 -30.51 -1.45
N ALA A 214 -24.03 -31.20 -2.60
CA ALA A 214 -24.80 -32.45 -2.78
C ALA A 214 -24.30 -33.60 -1.87
N ALA A 215 -23.01 -33.57 -1.51
CA ALA A 215 -22.42 -34.55 -0.60
C ALA A 215 -22.60 -34.18 0.89
N CYS A 216 -22.98 -32.94 1.20
CA CYS A 216 -23.27 -32.54 2.58
C CYS A 216 -24.65 -33.04 3.01
N PRO A 217 -24.78 -33.76 4.13
CA PRO A 217 -26.11 -34.10 4.67
C PRO A 217 -26.84 -32.79 5.02
N ALA A 218 -28.11 -32.71 4.61
CA ALA A 218 -28.97 -31.55 4.91
C ALA A 218 -28.89 -31.19 6.42
N PRO A 219 -28.76 -29.91 6.79
CA PRO A 219 -28.78 -29.52 8.19
C PRO A 219 -30.09 -30.01 8.82
N ALA A 220 -29.97 -30.68 9.95
CA ALA A 220 -31.09 -31.24 10.71
C ALA A 220 -31.96 -30.11 11.29
N GLU A 221 -32.75 -29.43 10.46
CA GLU A 221 -33.75 -28.44 10.89
C GLU A 221 -35.01 -29.10 11.54
N GLU A 222 -35.10 -30.42 11.52
CA GLU A 222 -36.30 -31.12 12.07
C GLU A 222 -36.22 -31.44 13.57
N ARG A 223 -35.15 -31.10 14.30
CA ARG A 223 -35.06 -31.39 15.74
C ARG A 223 -35.43 -30.24 16.67
N ALA A 224 -35.82 -29.09 16.17
CA ALA A 224 -36.20 -27.95 16.99
C ALA A 224 -37.72 -27.85 17.26
N ALA A 225 -38.56 -28.52 16.49
CA ALA A 225 -40.02 -28.45 16.64
C ALA A 225 -40.60 -29.28 17.78
N ASP A 226 -39.85 -30.26 18.32
CA ASP A 226 -40.39 -31.20 19.33
C ASP A 226 -40.03 -30.85 20.78
N ARG A 227 -39.42 -29.67 21.03
CA ARG A 227 -39.09 -29.21 22.41
C ARG A 227 -39.95 -28.09 22.98
N CYS A 228 -40.97 -27.66 22.27
CA CYS A 228 -41.91 -26.66 22.74
C CYS A 228 -43.33 -27.21 22.86
N ALA A 229 -43.53 -28.35 23.53
CA ALA A 229 -44.84 -28.72 24.05
C ALA A 229 -44.97 -28.15 25.48
N PRO A 230 -45.96 -27.26 25.74
CA PRO A 230 -46.19 -26.79 27.11
C PRO A 230 -46.75 -27.93 27.94
N ARG A 231 -46.11 -28.25 29.06
CA ARG A 231 -46.67 -29.12 30.10
C ARG A 231 -47.80 -28.31 30.78
N LEU A 232 -49.04 -28.62 30.42
CA LEU A 232 -50.24 -28.24 31.19
C LEU A 232 -50.40 -29.28 32.31
N SER A 233 -50.25 -28.87 33.53
CA SER A 233 -50.99 -29.38 34.73
C SER A 233 -50.75 -28.41 35.86
#